data_8571a1a2e3215d305294c20efcbf79cb
#
_entry.id   8571a1a2e3215d305294c20efcbf79cb
#
_cell.length_a   1.000
_cell.length_b   1.000
_cell.length_c   1.000
_cell.angle_alpha   90.00
_cell.angle_beta   90.00
_cell.angle_gamma   90.00
#
_symmetry.space_group_name_H-M   'P 1'
#
loop_
_entity.id
_entity.type
_entity.pdbx_description
1 polymer ?
#
loop_
_entity_poly.entity_id
_entity_poly.type
_entity_poly.pdbx_seq_one_letter_code
_entity_poly.pdbx_strand_id
1 'polypeptide(L)'
;MNPFYQQVYDIVAQVPPGKVVSYGQIARMLGRPRAAREVGRAMRLCPEGLPWQRVVMQDGAIASGGFAQIRRTILEKEGVIFLPDGRVYMD
;
A
#
# COMPACT_ATOMS: atom_id res chain seq x y z
N MET A 1 18.21 7.49 -9.77
CA MET A 1 17.01 6.90 -9.13
C MET A 1 17.44 5.98 -7.99
N ASN A 2 16.67 5.97 -6.90
CA ASN A 2 16.95 5.07 -5.79
C ASN A 2 16.52 3.64 -6.16
N PRO A 3 17.47 2.68 -6.22
CA PRO A 3 17.11 1.29 -6.59
C PRO A 3 16.08 0.66 -5.66
N PHE A 4 16.09 1.01 -4.38
CA PHE A 4 15.10 0.51 -3.43
C PHE A 4 13.70 0.98 -3.83
N TYR A 5 13.54 2.23 -4.21
CA TYR A 5 12.25 2.77 -4.64
C TYR A 5 11.74 2.04 -5.87
N GLN A 6 12.61 1.75 -6.84
CA GLN A 6 12.20 1.00 -8.02
C GLN A 6 11.71 -0.40 -7.64
N GLN A 7 12.39 -1.05 -6.71
CA GLN A 7 11.97 -2.36 -6.22
C GLN A 7 10.61 -2.31 -5.55
N VAL A 8 10.35 -1.24 -4.77
CA VAL A 8 9.03 -1.03 -4.16
C VAL A 8 7.97 -0.91 -5.24
N TYR A 9 8.21 -0.10 -6.26
CA TYR A 9 7.25 0.12 -7.34
C TYR A 9 6.97 -1.16 -8.11
N ASP A 10 7.98 -1.99 -8.32
CA ASP A 10 7.81 -3.27 -9.02
C ASP A 10 6.89 -4.20 -8.24
N ILE A 11 6.98 -4.22 -6.92
CA ILE A 11 6.08 -5.03 -6.09
C ILE A 11 4.66 -4.47 -6.16
N VAL A 12 4.51 -3.15 -5.99
CA VAL A 12 3.20 -2.51 -6.01
C VAL A 12 2.48 -2.76 -7.33
N ALA A 13 3.21 -2.72 -8.44
CA ALA A 13 2.65 -2.95 -9.76
C ALA A 13 2.00 -4.33 -9.91
N GLN A 14 2.42 -5.30 -9.10
CA GLN A 14 1.93 -6.67 -9.19
C GLN A 14 0.75 -6.97 -8.26
N VAL A 15 0.35 -6.03 -7.41
CA VAL A 15 -0.78 -6.24 -6.49
C VAL A 15 -2.08 -6.13 -7.30
N PRO A 16 -2.88 -7.21 -7.39
CA PRO A 16 -4.09 -7.18 -8.22
C PRO A 16 -5.25 -6.46 -7.53
N PRO A 17 -6.27 -6.07 -8.29
CA PRO A 17 -7.50 -5.52 -7.70
C PRO A 17 -8.10 -6.49 -6.68
N GLY A 18 -8.61 -5.95 -5.59
CA GLY A 18 -9.20 -6.75 -4.51
C GLY A 18 -8.20 -7.21 -3.47
N LYS A 19 -6.91 -6.98 -3.71
CA LYS A 19 -5.85 -7.34 -2.78
C LYS A 19 -5.14 -6.09 -2.30
N VAL A 20 -4.52 -6.20 -1.12
CA VAL A 20 -3.72 -5.12 -0.55
C VAL A 20 -2.40 -5.70 -0.04
N VAL A 21 -1.42 -4.83 0.11
CA VAL A 21 -0.13 -5.16 0.70
C VAL A 21 0.22 -4.05 1.70
N SER A 22 0.88 -4.41 2.78
CA SER A 22 1.29 -3.39 3.75
C SER A 22 2.70 -2.87 3.46
N TYR A 23 2.99 -1.68 3.96
CA TYR A 23 4.34 -1.12 3.89
C TYR A 23 5.37 -2.08 4.46
N GLY A 24 5.04 -2.71 5.60
CA GLY A 24 5.94 -3.66 6.24
C GLY A 24 6.14 -4.95 5.43
N GLN A 25 5.09 -5.43 4.76
CA GLN A 25 5.21 -6.59 3.89
C GLN A 25 6.15 -6.32 2.72
N ILE A 26 6.02 -5.16 2.10
CA ILE A 26 6.92 -4.78 1.00
C ILE A 26 8.36 -4.74 1.50
N ALA A 27 8.60 -4.13 2.66
CA ALA A 27 9.94 -4.06 3.24
C ALA A 27 10.52 -5.46 3.47
N ARG A 28 9.74 -6.38 4.03
CA ARG A 28 10.17 -7.74 4.27
C ARG A 28 10.46 -8.49 2.97
N MET A 29 9.61 -8.31 1.96
CA MET A 29 9.81 -8.95 0.66
C MET A 29 11.12 -8.51 0.01
N LEU A 30 11.57 -7.30 0.30
CA LEU A 30 12.82 -6.76 -0.22
C LEU A 30 14.02 -7.05 0.69
N GLY A 31 13.82 -7.87 1.74
CA GLY A 31 14.89 -8.24 2.66
C GLY A 31 15.32 -7.13 3.61
N ARG A 32 14.48 -6.10 3.79
CA ARG A 32 14.79 -4.96 4.66
C ARG A 32 13.60 -4.71 5.60
N PRO A 33 13.38 -5.60 6.59
CA PRO A 33 12.17 -5.56 7.42
C PRO A 33 11.99 -4.27 8.23
N ARG A 34 13.07 -3.49 8.40
CA ARG A 34 12.98 -2.21 9.13
C ARG A 34 12.78 -1.02 8.22
N ALA A 35 12.59 -1.24 6.92
CA ALA A 35 12.53 -0.16 5.94
C ALA A 35 11.10 0.28 5.60
N ALA A 36 10.11 -0.04 6.43
CA ALA A 36 8.71 0.33 6.15
C ALA A 36 8.54 1.84 5.95
N ARG A 37 9.30 2.64 6.72
CA ARG A 37 9.25 4.10 6.58
C ARG A 37 9.76 4.56 5.22
N GLU A 38 10.81 3.91 4.72
CA GLU A 38 11.34 4.22 3.40
C GLU A 38 10.37 3.80 2.29
N VAL A 39 9.67 2.69 2.49
CA VAL A 39 8.58 2.29 1.57
C VAL A 39 7.52 3.39 1.54
N GLY A 40 7.16 3.93 2.70
CA GLY A 40 6.21 5.04 2.77
C GLY A 40 6.68 6.27 1.98
N ARG A 41 7.97 6.59 2.05
CA ARG A 41 8.53 7.70 1.26
C ARG A 41 8.46 7.41 -0.22
N ALA A 42 8.78 6.19 -0.63
CA ALA A 42 8.68 5.78 -2.03
C ALA A 42 7.25 5.94 -2.55
N MET A 43 6.26 5.59 -1.72
CA MET A 43 4.87 5.69 -2.12
C MET A 43 4.38 7.13 -2.23
N ARG A 44 4.96 8.06 -1.46
CA ARG A 44 4.65 9.49 -1.63
C ARG A 44 5.12 10.03 -2.97
N LEU A 45 6.16 9.42 -3.53
CA LEU A 45 6.74 9.81 -4.81
C LEU A 45 6.31 8.84 -5.92
N CYS A 46 5.24 8.09 -5.68
CA CYS A 46 4.81 7.01 -6.57
C CYS A 46 4.50 7.53 -7.97
N PRO A 47 5.08 6.92 -9.01
CA PRO A 47 4.74 7.28 -10.39
C PRO A 47 3.27 7.06 -10.70
N GLU A 48 2.76 7.84 -11.65
CA GLU A 48 1.41 7.64 -12.14
C GLU A 48 1.23 6.26 -12.75
N GLY A 49 0.03 5.73 -12.64
CA GLY A 49 -0.31 4.43 -13.22
C GLY A 49 -0.12 3.24 -12.31
N LEU A 50 0.53 3.43 -11.14
CA LEU A 50 0.65 2.35 -10.17
C LEU A 50 -0.57 2.31 -9.25
N PRO A 51 -0.97 1.12 -8.78
CA PRO A 51 -2.11 0.99 -7.87
C PRO A 51 -1.73 1.37 -6.44
N TRP A 52 -1.39 2.64 -6.22
CA TRP A 52 -0.92 3.17 -4.93
C TRP A 52 -1.93 2.94 -3.81
N GLN A 53 -3.22 2.87 -4.13
CA GLN A 53 -4.29 2.69 -3.15
C GLN A 53 -4.22 1.33 -2.45
N ARG A 54 -3.54 0.36 -3.06
CA ARG A 54 -3.46 -1.01 -2.52
C ARG A 54 -2.37 -1.20 -1.48
N VAL A 55 -1.65 -0.12 -1.10
CA VAL A 55 -0.65 -0.18 -0.04
C VAL A 55 -1.26 0.42 1.23
N VAL A 56 -1.28 -0.37 2.30
CA VAL A 56 -1.93 -0.01 3.55
C VAL A 56 -0.97 -0.19 4.73
N MET A 57 -1.40 0.27 5.91
CA MET A 57 -0.64 0.04 7.14
C MET A 57 -0.66 -1.44 7.52
N GLN A 58 0.27 -1.85 8.36
CA GLN A 58 0.43 -3.27 8.72
C GLN A 58 -0.83 -3.85 9.37
N ASP A 59 -1.59 -3.05 10.09
CA ASP A 59 -2.83 -3.48 10.75
C ASP A 59 -4.05 -3.34 9.85
N GLY A 60 -3.87 -2.99 8.59
CA GLY A 60 -4.95 -2.79 7.63
C GLY A 60 -5.49 -1.37 7.59
N ALA A 61 -4.98 -0.47 8.44
CA ALA A 61 -5.44 0.92 8.42
C ALA A 61 -4.98 1.62 7.15
N ILE A 62 -5.82 2.51 6.64
CA ILE A 62 -5.43 3.38 5.53
C ILE A 62 -4.61 4.53 6.09
N ALA A 63 -3.48 4.82 5.44
CA ALA A 63 -2.65 5.94 5.86
C ALA A 63 -3.48 7.23 5.85
N SER A 64 -3.39 8.01 6.95
CA SER A 64 -4.11 9.26 7.07
C SER A 64 -3.58 10.30 6.08
N GLY A 65 -4.44 11.26 5.72
CA GLY A 65 -4.07 12.32 4.80
C GLY A 65 -5.22 12.69 3.89
N GLY A 66 -4.97 13.62 2.98
CA GLY A 66 -6.01 14.17 2.12
C GLY A 66 -6.64 13.19 1.15
N PHE A 67 -5.97 12.06 0.90
CA PHE A 67 -6.47 11.06 -0.06
C PHE A 67 -7.06 9.82 0.60
N ALA A 68 -7.21 9.81 1.94
CA ALA A 68 -7.68 8.62 2.64
C ALA A 68 -9.07 8.18 2.18
N GLN A 69 -10.00 9.12 2.04
CA GLN A 69 -11.36 8.79 1.61
C GLN A 69 -11.40 8.32 0.16
N ILE A 70 -10.61 8.93 -0.70
CA ILE A 70 -10.53 8.52 -2.11
C ILE A 70 -9.97 7.10 -2.19
N ARG A 71 -8.92 6.82 -1.43
CA ARG A 71 -8.31 5.48 -1.37
C ARG A 71 -9.35 4.44 -0.96
N ARG A 72 -10.09 4.73 0.11
CA ARG A 72 -11.12 3.79 0.59
C ARG A 72 -12.17 3.52 -0.48
N THR A 73 -12.66 4.57 -1.14
CA THR A 73 -13.67 4.44 -2.17
C THR A 73 -13.17 3.55 -3.32
N ILE A 74 -11.94 3.75 -3.76
CA ILE A 74 -11.36 2.94 -4.83
C ILE A 74 -11.25 1.48 -4.38
N LEU A 75 -10.74 1.23 -3.17
CA LEU A 75 -10.58 -0.14 -2.66
C LEU A 75 -11.92 -0.84 -2.53
N GLU A 76 -12.95 -0.15 -2.07
CA GLU A 76 -14.29 -0.74 -1.98
C GLU A 76 -14.80 -1.14 -3.36
N LYS A 77 -14.57 -0.33 -4.37
CA LYS A 77 -14.96 -0.66 -5.76
C LYS A 77 -14.18 -1.85 -6.29
N GLU A 78 -12.99 -2.08 -5.78
CA GLU A 78 -12.18 -3.24 -6.17
C GLU A 78 -12.56 -4.52 -5.42
N GLY A 79 -13.52 -4.43 -4.50
CA GLY A 79 -13.98 -5.59 -3.74
C GLY A 79 -13.26 -5.82 -2.42
N VAL A 80 -12.44 -4.88 -1.98
CA VAL A 80 -11.75 -4.99 -0.69
C VAL A 80 -12.77 -4.84 0.44
N ILE A 81 -12.71 -5.75 1.41
CA ILE A 81 -13.62 -5.76 2.55
C ILE A 81 -13.00 -4.97 3.70
N PHE A 82 -13.82 -4.11 4.32
CA PHE A 82 -13.39 -3.31 5.45
C PHE A 82 -14.06 -3.80 6.74
N LEU A 83 -13.31 -3.74 7.83
CA LEU A 83 -13.85 -4.01 9.17
C LEU A 83 -14.69 -2.82 9.63
N PRO A 84 -15.55 -3.03 10.66
CA PRO A 84 -16.38 -1.92 11.18
C PRO A 84 -15.59 -0.71 11.65
N ASP A 85 -14.33 -0.89 12.07
CA ASP A 85 -13.49 0.22 12.53
C ASP A 85 -12.77 0.94 11.39
N GLY A 86 -13.00 0.54 10.14
CA GLY A 86 -12.44 1.22 8.97
C GLY A 86 -11.12 0.64 8.46
N ARG A 87 -10.58 -0.38 9.13
CA ARG A 87 -9.38 -1.05 8.64
C ARG A 87 -9.76 -2.09 7.57
N VAL A 88 -8.83 -2.35 6.66
CA VAL A 88 -9.00 -3.43 5.70
C VAL A 88 -8.95 -4.77 6.45
N TYR A 89 -9.83 -5.69 6.07
CA TYR A 89 -9.79 -7.04 6.57
C TYR A 89 -8.56 -7.75 5.98
N MET A 90 -7.57 -7.99 6.82
CA MET A 90 -6.29 -8.60 6.44
C MET A 90 -6.30 -10.07 6.82
N ASP A 91 -6.88 -10.84 5.99
CA ASP A 91 -6.99 -12.27 6.20
C ASP A 91 -5.65 -12.97 5.95
#